data_8b5fddaf85c47bcffe481311cfd7678c
#
_entry.id   8b5fddaf85c47bcffe481311cfd7678c
#
_cell.length_a   1.000
_cell.length_b   1.000
_cell.length_c   1.000
_cell.angle_alpha   90.00
_cell.angle_beta   90.00
_cell.angle_gamma   90.00
#
_symmetry.space_group_name_H-M   'P 1'
#
loop_
_entity.id
_entity.type
_entity.pdbx_description
1 polymer ?
#
loop_
_entity_poly.entity_id
_entity_poly.type
_entity_poly.pdbx_seq_one_letter_code
_entity_poly.pdbx_strand_id
1 'polypeptide(L)'
;MWAYESVFYQIYPLGFCGAPFENDGVLEHRILKVNDWIPHIKKLGADAIYFSPVFESDTHGYNTRDYTKIDTRLGTNEDFAQVCDNLHKDGIKVVLDGVFNHVGRGFWAFQDVLKNRESSPYVNWFDRIAFDGNSNYNDGLWYEGWEGNYDLVKLNLRNEDVIQHIFSAIKGWVDEFDIDGLRLDVAYCLDHDFIRRLREFCDSLKPDFFLVGETLHGDYNQIMNDAMLHSVTNYECYKGLYSSFNSMNMFEINHSLLRQFGPEQWTLYKGKHLLSFVDNHDVTRVASILTNEKHLPLIYALAFGMPGIPCVYYGSEWGEKAKKEDGDPALRACFEAPQWNELTEWISKLTEAKKESK
;
A
#
# COMPACT_ATOMS: atom_id res chain seq x y z
N MET A 1 9.56 -14.69 -9.88
CA MET A 1 9.23 -13.46 -9.11
C MET A 1 9.22 -13.81 -7.63
N TRP A 2 10.15 -13.24 -6.86
CA TRP A 2 10.33 -13.52 -5.44
C TRP A 2 9.04 -13.34 -4.60
N ALA A 3 8.24 -12.32 -4.94
CA ALA A 3 7.05 -11.97 -4.17
C ALA A 3 5.98 -13.07 -4.16
N TYR A 4 5.92 -13.89 -5.20
CA TYR A 4 4.91 -14.95 -5.30
C TYR A 4 5.03 -16.00 -4.20
N GLU A 5 6.21 -16.13 -3.62
CA GLU A 5 6.51 -17.11 -2.57
C GLU A 5 6.69 -16.46 -1.20
N SER A 6 6.46 -15.15 -1.10
CA SER A 6 6.69 -14.37 0.11
C SER A 6 5.46 -14.27 0.99
N VAL A 7 5.69 -14.00 2.26
CA VAL A 7 4.69 -13.53 3.22
C VAL A 7 5.05 -12.10 3.58
N PHE A 8 4.11 -11.18 3.41
CA PHE A 8 4.30 -9.75 3.62
C PHE A 8 3.85 -9.32 5.01
N TYR A 9 4.55 -8.33 5.54
CA TYR A 9 4.15 -7.59 6.73
C TYR A 9 3.96 -6.13 6.34
N GLN A 10 2.78 -5.56 6.64
CA GLN A 10 2.48 -4.17 6.29
C GLN A 10 2.62 -3.27 7.51
N ILE A 11 3.34 -2.16 7.33
CA ILE A 11 3.43 -1.06 8.31
C ILE A 11 2.92 0.23 7.68
N TYR A 12 2.07 0.95 8.40
CA TYR A 12 1.70 2.33 8.10
C TYR A 12 2.61 3.26 8.93
N PRO A 13 3.69 3.83 8.34
CA PRO A 13 4.78 4.40 9.11
C PRO A 13 4.41 5.61 9.97
N LEU A 14 3.61 6.54 9.45
CA LEU A 14 3.23 7.75 10.20
C LEU A 14 2.50 7.40 11.49
N GLY A 15 1.53 6.50 11.44
CA GLY A 15 0.83 6.02 12.62
C GLY A 15 1.71 5.14 13.50
N PHE A 16 2.37 4.16 12.91
CA PHE A 16 3.28 3.23 13.59
C PHE A 16 4.33 3.95 14.42
N CYS A 17 4.90 5.01 13.88
CA CYS A 17 5.96 5.79 14.53
C CYS A 17 5.42 6.89 15.47
N GLY A 18 4.12 7.06 15.57
CA GLY A 18 3.52 8.09 16.43
C GLY A 18 3.76 9.51 15.94
N ALA A 19 3.88 9.70 14.62
CA ALA A 19 4.02 11.03 14.04
C ALA A 19 2.73 11.85 14.20
N PRO A 20 2.81 13.19 14.34
CA PRO A 20 1.62 14.04 14.37
C PRO A 20 0.87 13.93 13.04
N PHE A 21 -0.46 14.04 13.07
CA PHE A 21 -1.29 13.96 11.86
C PHE A 21 -0.95 15.08 10.87
N GLU A 22 -0.88 16.32 11.33
CA GLU A 22 -0.42 17.44 10.51
C GLU A 22 1.10 17.44 10.41
N ASN A 23 1.64 17.70 9.22
CA ASN A 23 3.07 17.85 9.05
C ASN A 23 3.53 19.16 9.71
N ASP A 24 4.17 19.04 10.85
CA ASP A 24 4.65 20.18 11.65
C ASP A 24 6.02 20.70 11.18
N GLY A 25 6.65 20.05 10.21
CA GLY A 25 7.98 20.40 9.70
C GLY A 25 9.12 20.13 10.69
N VAL A 26 8.86 19.47 11.80
CA VAL A 26 9.88 19.15 12.80
C VAL A 26 10.55 17.83 12.46
N LEU A 27 11.87 17.86 12.31
CA LEU A 27 12.64 16.66 12.01
C LEU A 27 12.77 15.80 13.28
N GLU A 28 12.23 14.59 13.17
CA GLU A 28 12.37 13.55 14.20
C GLU A 28 12.74 12.24 13.50
N HIS A 29 13.69 11.49 14.06
CA HIS A 29 14.18 10.23 13.46
C HIS A 29 13.30 9.03 13.81
N ARG A 30 11.97 9.17 13.67
CA ARG A 30 10.98 8.19 14.12
C ARG A 30 11.02 6.88 13.37
N ILE A 31 11.41 6.91 12.09
CA ILE A 31 11.41 5.70 11.24
C ILE A 31 12.41 4.64 11.74
N LEU A 32 13.42 5.04 12.51
CA LEU A 32 14.39 4.12 13.10
C LEU A 32 13.74 3.11 14.06
N LYS A 33 12.52 3.39 14.56
CA LYS A 33 11.73 2.44 15.35
C LYS A 33 11.52 1.11 14.63
N VAL A 34 11.44 1.11 13.30
CA VAL A 34 11.27 -0.12 12.51
C VAL A 34 12.39 -1.12 12.79
N ASN A 35 13.62 -0.63 13.07
CA ASN A 35 14.74 -1.51 13.41
C ASN A 35 14.45 -2.40 14.63
N ASP A 36 13.76 -1.88 15.62
CA ASP A 36 13.39 -2.62 16.83
C ASP A 36 12.32 -3.69 16.56
N TRP A 37 11.59 -3.56 15.44
CA TRP A 37 10.54 -4.48 15.03
C TRP A 37 11.03 -5.63 14.15
N ILE A 38 12.21 -5.50 13.56
CA ILE A 38 12.77 -6.48 12.62
C ILE A 38 12.83 -7.89 13.23
N PRO A 39 13.30 -8.09 14.49
CA PRO A 39 13.30 -9.44 15.09
C PRO A 39 11.90 -10.06 15.18
N HIS A 40 10.88 -9.26 15.48
CA HIS A 40 9.50 -9.70 15.53
C HIS A 40 8.98 -10.14 14.14
N ILE A 41 9.23 -9.32 13.13
CA ILE A 41 8.82 -9.60 11.73
C ILE A 41 9.49 -10.89 11.25
N LYS A 42 10.78 -11.04 11.54
CA LYS A 42 11.55 -12.24 11.19
C LYS A 42 11.04 -13.50 11.91
N LYS A 43 10.77 -13.39 13.20
CA LYS A 43 10.20 -14.49 14.01
C LYS A 43 8.81 -14.91 13.51
N LEU A 44 7.99 -13.95 13.07
CA LEU A 44 6.69 -14.22 12.46
C LEU A 44 6.84 -15.01 11.14
N GLY A 45 7.98 -14.91 10.50
CA GLY A 45 8.30 -15.57 9.24
C GLY A 45 8.03 -14.74 8.01
N ALA A 46 7.66 -13.46 8.15
CA ALA A 46 7.53 -12.56 7.01
C ALA A 46 8.90 -12.29 6.40
N ASP A 47 8.98 -12.30 5.07
CA ASP A 47 10.20 -12.09 4.30
C ASP A 47 10.09 -10.92 3.32
N ALA A 48 9.02 -10.16 3.42
CA ALA A 48 8.85 -8.89 2.73
C ALA A 48 8.07 -7.92 3.62
N ILE A 49 8.41 -6.65 3.54
CA ILE A 49 7.66 -5.57 4.18
C ILE A 49 7.04 -4.68 3.12
N TYR A 50 5.80 -4.29 3.33
CA TYR A 50 5.12 -3.25 2.57
C TYR A 50 4.96 -2.03 3.48
N PHE A 51 5.61 -0.93 3.11
CA PHE A 51 5.44 0.35 3.77
C PHE A 51 4.33 1.14 3.07
N SER A 52 3.28 1.52 3.81
CA SER A 52 2.41 2.62 3.41
C SER A 52 3.25 3.91 3.30
N PRO A 53 2.72 5.04 2.78
CA PRO A 53 3.58 6.13 2.32
C PRO A 53 4.62 6.61 3.32
N VAL A 54 5.85 6.81 2.83
CA VAL A 54 7.00 7.30 3.62
C VAL A 54 7.47 8.69 3.19
N PHE A 55 6.96 9.21 2.06
CA PHE A 55 7.45 10.49 1.51
C PHE A 55 6.75 11.69 2.12
N GLU A 56 7.39 12.87 2.00
CA GLU A 56 6.89 14.12 2.54
C GLU A 56 5.45 14.38 2.08
N SER A 57 4.54 14.56 3.02
CA SER A 57 3.12 14.74 2.76
C SER A 57 2.51 15.82 3.65
N ASP A 58 1.30 16.26 3.31
CA ASP A 58 0.57 17.26 4.12
C ASP A 58 0.10 16.66 5.44
N THR A 59 -0.47 15.45 5.41
CA THR A 59 -1.04 14.79 6.60
C THR A 59 -0.80 13.27 6.62
N HIS A 60 -1.63 12.50 5.91
CA HIS A 60 -1.71 11.03 6.03
C HIS A 60 -0.79 10.23 5.11
N GLY A 61 0.07 10.88 4.36
CA GLY A 61 0.99 10.21 3.44
C GLY A 61 0.49 10.12 2.00
N TYR A 62 -0.82 10.15 1.78
CA TYR A 62 -1.42 10.06 0.43
C TYR A 62 -1.57 11.43 -0.25
N ASN A 63 -1.33 12.51 0.47
CA ASN A 63 -1.28 13.88 -0.05
C ASN A 63 0.18 14.36 -0.14
N THR A 64 0.91 13.80 -1.09
CA THR A 64 2.35 13.96 -1.26
C THR A 64 2.74 15.41 -1.57
N ARG A 65 3.77 15.89 -0.87
CA ARG A 65 4.45 17.18 -1.15
C ARG A 65 5.70 17.00 -2.02
N ASP A 66 6.47 15.94 -1.76
CA ASP A 66 7.76 15.72 -2.41
C ASP A 66 8.06 14.21 -2.46
N TYR A 67 8.16 13.67 -3.68
CA TYR A 67 8.48 12.26 -3.91
C TYR A 67 9.93 11.89 -3.64
N THR A 68 10.81 12.87 -3.52
CA THR A 68 12.27 12.63 -3.39
C THR A 68 12.76 12.65 -1.95
N LYS A 69 11.88 12.99 -1.01
CA LYS A 69 12.23 13.23 0.38
C LYS A 69 11.37 12.40 1.31
N ILE A 70 12.02 11.69 2.23
CA ILE A 70 11.33 11.03 3.35
C ILE A 70 10.65 12.10 4.21
N ASP A 71 9.44 11.81 4.68
CA ASP A 71 8.66 12.72 5.50
C ASP A 71 9.47 13.18 6.72
N THR A 72 9.52 14.49 6.92
CA THR A 72 10.30 15.11 8.01
C THR A 72 9.90 14.56 9.37
N ARG A 73 8.63 14.22 9.57
CA ARG A 73 8.13 13.59 10.80
C ARG A 73 8.65 12.17 11.02
N LEU A 74 9.11 11.50 9.96
CA LEU A 74 9.69 10.15 10.03
C LEU A 74 11.21 10.16 10.12
N GLY A 75 11.86 11.12 9.50
CA GLY A 75 13.31 11.22 9.53
C GLY A 75 13.92 11.73 8.24
N THR A 76 15.16 11.33 8.00
CA THR A 76 15.93 11.67 6.81
C THR A 76 15.94 10.51 5.81
N ASN A 77 16.37 10.79 4.58
CA ASN A 77 16.61 9.73 3.59
C ASN A 77 17.66 8.74 4.08
N GLU A 78 18.69 9.23 4.78
CA GLU A 78 19.75 8.39 5.38
C GLU A 78 19.18 7.45 6.45
N ASP A 79 18.24 7.92 7.28
CA ASP A 79 17.56 7.08 8.26
C ASP A 79 16.81 5.94 7.59
N PHE A 80 16.05 6.26 6.52
CA PHE A 80 15.29 5.23 5.81
C PHE A 80 16.19 4.26 5.04
N ALA A 81 17.27 4.76 4.46
CA ALA A 81 18.27 3.90 3.81
C ALA A 81 18.87 2.90 4.80
N GLN A 82 19.12 3.33 6.04
CA GLN A 82 19.61 2.45 7.11
C GLN A 82 18.56 1.38 7.47
N VAL A 83 17.30 1.77 7.59
CA VAL A 83 16.20 0.82 7.87
C VAL A 83 16.11 -0.23 6.76
N CYS A 84 16.13 0.18 5.50
CA CYS A 84 16.08 -0.74 4.37
C CYS A 84 17.30 -1.68 4.33
N ASP A 85 18.49 -1.17 4.61
CA ASP A 85 19.70 -1.99 4.68
C ASP A 85 19.60 -3.05 5.79
N ASN A 86 19.09 -2.66 6.96
CA ASN A 86 18.90 -3.59 8.07
C ASN A 86 17.84 -4.66 7.74
N LEU A 87 16.76 -4.30 7.06
CA LEU A 87 15.76 -5.26 6.57
C LEU A 87 16.39 -6.25 5.59
N HIS A 88 17.14 -5.76 4.62
CA HIS A 88 17.81 -6.60 3.62
C HIS A 88 18.83 -7.56 4.26
N LYS A 89 19.58 -7.10 5.26
CA LYS A 89 20.51 -7.96 5.99
C LYS A 89 19.83 -9.14 6.68
N ASP A 90 18.58 -8.98 7.07
CA ASP A 90 17.76 -10.05 7.64
C ASP A 90 16.93 -10.79 6.59
N GLY A 91 17.20 -10.59 5.31
CA GLY A 91 16.54 -11.30 4.21
C GLY A 91 15.11 -10.81 3.93
N ILE A 92 14.78 -9.62 4.36
CA ILE A 92 13.44 -9.03 4.20
C ILE A 92 13.46 -8.05 3.02
N LYS A 93 12.64 -8.31 2.01
CA LYS A 93 12.45 -7.43 0.85
C LYS A 93 11.63 -6.21 1.24
N VAL A 94 11.80 -5.10 0.50
CA VAL A 94 11.15 -3.82 0.78
C VAL A 94 10.30 -3.37 -0.40
N VAL A 95 9.01 -3.14 -0.15
CA VAL A 95 8.04 -2.61 -1.11
C VAL A 95 7.48 -1.30 -0.57
N LEU A 96 7.49 -0.25 -1.39
CA LEU A 96 6.96 1.07 -1.01
C LEU A 96 5.62 1.35 -1.68
N ASP A 97 4.82 2.19 -1.01
CA ASP A 97 3.59 2.71 -1.58
C ASP A 97 3.89 3.80 -2.59
N GLY A 98 3.46 3.60 -3.83
CA GLY A 98 3.56 4.56 -4.92
C GLY A 98 2.23 5.27 -5.11
N VAL A 99 2.16 6.53 -4.68
CA VAL A 99 0.96 7.36 -4.76
C VAL A 99 1.09 8.28 -5.98
N PHE A 100 0.70 7.79 -7.14
CA PHE A 100 0.96 8.48 -8.42
C PHE A 100 -0.30 9.06 -9.07
N ASN A 101 -1.49 8.69 -8.60
CA ASN A 101 -2.73 9.24 -9.16
C ASN A 101 -2.91 10.72 -8.81
N HIS A 102 -2.47 11.12 -7.63
CA HIS A 102 -2.69 12.44 -7.08
C HIS A 102 -1.56 12.86 -6.14
N VAL A 103 -1.54 14.14 -5.82
CA VAL A 103 -0.62 14.77 -4.88
C VAL A 103 -1.38 15.64 -3.89
N GLY A 104 -0.73 16.04 -2.80
CA GLY A 104 -1.28 17.01 -1.86
C GLY A 104 -1.29 18.43 -2.42
N ARG A 105 -2.06 19.30 -1.79
CA ARG A 105 -2.07 20.74 -2.12
C ARG A 105 -0.71 21.39 -1.85
N GLY A 106 0.07 20.82 -0.91
CA GLY A 106 1.43 21.27 -0.62
C GLY A 106 2.49 20.82 -1.64
N PHE A 107 2.11 20.04 -2.66
CA PHE A 107 3.04 19.64 -3.72
C PHE A 107 3.60 20.86 -4.44
N TRP A 108 4.92 20.89 -4.61
CA TRP A 108 5.64 22.09 -5.06
C TRP A 108 5.13 22.64 -6.40
N ALA A 109 4.80 21.79 -7.37
CA ALA A 109 4.26 22.22 -8.66
C ALA A 109 2.84 22.79 -8.53
N PHE A 110 2.01 22.25 -7.63
CA PHE A 110 0.69 22.79 -7.37
C PHE A 110 0.75 24.15 -6.63
N GLN A 111 1.71 24.30 -5.71
CA GLN A 111 1.96 25.59 -5.05
C GLN A 111 2.37 26.68 -6.05
N ASP A 112 3.14 26.31 -7.07
CA ASP A 112 3.48 27.22 -8.17
C ASP A 112 2.22 27.65 -8.96
N VAL A 113 1.31 26.72 -9.24
CA VAL A 113 0.03 27.03 -9.90
C VAL A 113 -0.83 27.96 -9.04
N LEU A 114 -0.90 27.72 -7.74
CA LEU A 114 -1.65 28.60 -6.83
C LEU A 114 -1.09 30.03 -6.81
N LYS A 115 0.23 30.17 -6.91
CA LYS A 115 0.91 31.46 -6.89
C LYS A 115 0.84 32.17 -8.24
N ASN A 116 1.17 31.50 -9.33
CA ASN A 116 1.41 32.07 -10.65
C ASN A 116 0.23 31.89 -11.62
N ARG A 117 -0.79 31.15 -11.21
CA ARG A 117 -2.02 30.92 -11.98
C ARG A 117 -1.72 30.44 -13.41
N GLU A 118 -2.36 31.03 -14.41
CA GLU A 118 -2.21 30.66 -15.81
C GLU A 118 -0.77 30.76 -16.33
N SER A 119 0.08 31.55 -15.68
CA SER A 119 1.49 31.71 -16.08
C SER A 119 2.40 30.62 -15.52
N SER A 120 1.89 29.76 -14.64
CA SER A 120 2.67 28.63 -14.12
C SER A 120 3.03 27.65 -15.23
N PRO A 121 4.29 27.18 -15.30
CA PRO A 121 4.67 26.13 -16.25
C PRO A 121 4.11 24.75 -15.89
N TYR A 122 3.48 24.60 -14.71
CA TYR A 122 2.97 23.33 -14.19
C TYR A 122 1.46 23.14 -14.28
N VAL A 123 0.73 24.04 -14.95
CA VAL A 123 -0.73 23.93 -15.10
C VAL A 123 -1.12 22.58 -15.70
N ASN A 124 -0.39 22.14 -16.75
CA ASN A 124 -0.67 20.87 -17.44
C ASN A 124 -0.14 19.63 -16.72
N TRP A 125 0.48 19.79 -15.56
CA TRP A 125 0.86 18.66 -14.69
C TRP A 125 -0.36 18.03 -14.02
N PHE A 126 -1.47 18.76 -13.96
CA PHE A 126 -2.70 18.32 -13.31
C PHE A 126 -3.75 17.98 -14.37
N ASP A 127 -4.67 17.07 -14.01
CA ASP A 127 -5.64 16.53 -14.97
C ASP A 127 -6.52 17.63 -15.57
N ARG A 128 -7.06 18.49 -14.71
CA ARG A 128 -7.79 19.70 -15.13
C ARG A 128 -7.62 20.80 -14.10
N ILE A 129 -7.43 22.03 -14.57
CA ILE A 129 -7.49 23.23 -13.74
C ILE A 129 -8.39 24.26 -14.45
N ALA A 130 -9.37 24.79 -13.73
CA ALA A 130 -10.26 25.85 -14.21
C ALA A 130 -10.09 27.09 -13.32
N PHE A 131 -9.52 28.16 -13.88
CA PHE A 131 -9.27 29.40 -13.13
C PHE A 131 -10.52 30.28 -12.99
N ASP A 132 -11.61 29.94 -13.66
CA ASP A 132 -12.93 30.55 -13.50
C ASP A 132 -13.83 29.77 -12.53
N GLY A 133 -13.31 28.73 -11.90
CA GLY A 133 -14.00 27.90 -10.93
C GLY A 133 -13.52 28.11 -9.49
N ASN A 134 -13.99 27.22 -8.61
CA ASN A 134 -13.60 27.24 -7.21
C ASN A 134 -13.77 25.84 -6.59
N SER A 135 -13.18 25.63 -5.44
CA SER A 135 -13.33 24.43 -4.61
C SER A 135 -13.72 24.83 -3.19
N ASN A 136 -13.83 23.84 -2.30
CA ASN A 136 -14.05 24.08 -0.87
C ASN A 136 -12.90 24.82 -0.18
N TYR A 137 -11.74 24.94 -0.82
CA TYR A 137 -10.61 25.74 -0.32
C TYR A 137 -10.74 27.22 -0.66
N ASN A 138 -11.68 27.60 -1.51
CA ASN A 138 -12.02 28.97 -1.82
C ASN A 138 -10.83 29.84 -2.28
N ASP A 139 -9.97 29.29 -3.10
CA ASP A 139 -8.76 29.95 -3.63
C ASP A 139 -8.85 30.31 -5.12
N GLY A 140 -10.06 30.32 -5.68
CA GLY A 140 -10.33 30.86 -7.01
C GLY A 140 -9.92 29.96 -8.16
N LEU A 141 -9.78 28.66 -7.94
CA LEU A 141 -9.62 27.67 -9.00
C LEU A 141 -10.34 26.37 -8.66
N TRP A 142 -10.80 25.69 -9.69
CA TRP A 142 -11.29 24.32 -9.59
C TRP A 142 -10.31 23.37 -10.27
N TYR A 143 -10.21 22.15 -9.75
CA TYR A 143 -9.36 21.10 -10.30
C TYR A 143 -9.97 19.74 -10.04
N GLU A 144 -9.56 18.73 -10.80
CA GLU A 144 -9.95 17.35 -10.54
C GLU A 144 -9.23 16.85 -9.29
N GLY A 145 -10.00 16.27 -8.37
CA GLY A 145 -9.48 15.56 -7.21
C GLY A 145 -9.78 14.07 -7.31
N TRP A 146 -9.19 13.28 -6.45
CA TRP A 146 -9.54 11.86 -6.36
C TRP A 146 -10.93 11.73 -5.73
N GLU A 147 -11.87 11.20 -6.50
CA GLU A 147 -13.26 10.96 -6.05
C GLU A 147 -13.90 12.18 -5.33
N GLY A 148 -13.61 13.39 -5.82
CA GLY A 148 -14.14 14.62 -5.26
C GLY A 148 -13.43 15.13 -4.02
N ASN A 149 -12.33 14.52 -3.62
CA ASN A 149 -11.48 14.99 -2.51
C ASN A 149 -10.48 16.02 -3.02
N TYR A 150 -10.66 17.29 -2.66
CA TYR A 150 -9.83 18.40 -3.16
C TYR A 150 -8.49 18.56 -2.43
N ASP A 151 -8.24 17.84 -1.35
CA ASP A 151 -6.93 17.69 -0.73
C ASP A 151 -6.01 16.72 -1.50
N LEU A 152 -6.58 16.01 -2.48
CA LEU A 152 -5.89 15.04 -3.34
C LEU A 152 -6.01 15.49 -4.79
N VAL A 153 -5.01 16.27 -5.24
CA VAL A 153 -5.02 16.91 -6.57
C VAL A 153 -4.57 15.91 -7.63
N LYS A 154 -5.43 15.63 -8.59
CA LYS A 154 -5.15 14.60 -9.60
C LYS A 154 -4.06 15.04 -10.56
N LEU A 155 -3.04 14.19 -10.74
CA LEU A 155 -1.97 14.37 -11.71
C LEU A 155 -2.42 14.00 -13.13
N ASN A 156 -1.84 14.66 -14.11
CA ASN A 156 -1.97 14.30 -15.53
C ASN A 156 -0.88 13.27 -15.90
N LEU A 157 -1.21 11.98 -15.85
CA LEU A 157 -0.29 10.89 -16.15
C LEU A 157 -0.05 10.68 -17.64
N ARG A 158 -0.52 11.58 -18.51
CA ARG A 158 -0.20 11.67 -19.94
C ARG A 158 0.81 12.78 -20.24
N ASN A 159 1.10 13.63 -19.27
CA ASN A 159 2.13 14.65 -19.37
C ASN A 159 3.51 14.02 -19.20
N GLU A 160 4.36 14.13 -20.21
CA GLU A 160 5.69 13.52 -20.19
C GLU A 160 6.57 14.01 -19.03
N ASP A 161 6.49 15.30 -18.69
CA ASP A 161 7.28 15.87 -17.60
C ASP A 161 6.85 15.27 -16.23
N VAL A 162 5.55 15.03 -16.05
CA VAL A 162 5.02 14.35 -14.86
C VAL A 162 5.54 12.91 -14.78
N ILE A 163 5.47 12.19 -15.90
CA ILE A 163 5.94 10.81 -15.97
C ILE A 163 7.43 10.73 -15.66
N GLN A 164 8.24 11.60 -16.25
CA GLN A 164 9.68 11.62 -16.00
C GLN A 164 10.02 12.02 -14.57
N HIS A 165 9.25 12.93 -13.98
CA HIS A 165 9.43 13.28 -12.57
C HIS A 165 9.20 12.07 -11.65
N ILE A 166 8.11 11.33 -11.88
CA ILE A 166 7.80 10.10 -11.11
C ILE A 166 8.88 9.05 -11.34
N PHE A 167 9.28 8.81 -12.58
CA PHE A 167 10.29 7.80 -12.91
C PHE A 167 11.66 8.15 -12.31
N SER A 168 12.05 9.42 -12.33
CA SER A 168 13.27 9.89 -11.67
C SER A 168 13.22 9.64 -10.16
N ALA A 169 12.08 9.88 -9.53
CA ALA A 169 11.89 9.61 -8.12
C ALA A 169 12.07 8.11 -7.82
N ILE A 170 11.40 7.25 -8.59
CA ILE A 170 11.50 5.78 -8.43
C ILE A 170 12.94 5.30 -8.60
N LYS A 171 13.65 5.82 -9.61
CA LYS A 171 15.08 5.51 -9.80
C LYS A 171 15.89 5.89 -8.57
N GLY A 172 15.63 7.08 -8.02
CA GLY A 172 16.25 7.52 -6.77
C GLY A 172 15.97 6.58 -5.59
N TRP A 173 14.76 6.06 -5.48
CA TRP A 173 14.41 5.10 -4.41
C TRP A 173 15.14 3.77 -4.56
N VAL A 174 15.31 3.30 -5.80
CA VAL A 174 16.12 2.09 -6.06
C VAL A 174 17.58 2.34 -5.76
N ASP A 175 18.13 3.47 -6.20
CA ASP A 175 19.53 3.81 -6.01
C ASP A 175 19.89 4.04 -4.53
N GLU A 176 19.02 4.71 -3.77
CA GLU A 176 19.29 5.12 -2.38
C GLU A 176 18.84 4.08 -1.36
N PHE A 177 17.66 3.46 -1.57
CA PHE A 177 17.05 2.54 -0.61
C PHE A 177 17.09 1.08 -1.04
N ASP A 178 17.48 0.80 -2.27
CA ASP A 178 17.51 -0.55 -2.86
C ASP A 178 16.14 -1.27 -2.76
N ILE A 179 15.04 -0.55 -2.97
CA ILE A 179 13.70 -1.13 -2.87
C ILE A 179 13.48 -2.23 -3.90
N ASP A 180 12.61 -3.17 -3.57
CA ASP A 180 12.36 -4.39 -4.33
C ASP A 180 11.03 -4.38 -5.09
N GLY A 181 10.21 -3.37 -4.86
CA GLY A 181 8.92 -3.25 -5.51
C GLY A 181 8.12 -2.04 -5.06
N LEU A 182 6.96 -1.88 -5.70
CA LEU A 182 5.97 -0.84 -5.40
C LEU A 182 4.58 -1.43 -5.26
N ARG A 183 3.81 -0.89 -4.34
CA ARG A 183 2.36 -1.00 -4.30
C ARG A 183 1.79 0.28 -4.91
N LEU A 184 0.92 0.18 -5.89
CA LEU A 184 0.32 1.35 -6.54
C LEU A 184 -1.02 1.67 -5.88
N ASP A 185 -1.07 2.81 -5.23
CA ASP A 185 -2.29 3.36 -4.66
C ASP A 185 -3.33 3.60 -5.75
N VAL A 186 -4.59 3.28 -5.48
CA VAL A 186 -5.74 3.42 -6.39
C VAL A 186 -5.42 3.01 -7.84
N ALA A 187 -4.78 1.86 -8.01
CA ALA A 187 -4.31 1.42 -9.32
C ALA A 187 -5.44 1.33 -10.36
N TYR A 188 -6.68 1.09 -9.92
CA TYR A 188 -7.86 1.09 -10.79
C TYR A 188 -8.16 2.47 -11.40
N CYS A 189 -7.61 3.57 -10.86
CA CYS A 189 -7.75 4.92 -11.40
C CYS A 189 -6.63 5.33 -12.34
N LEU A 190 -5.52 4.57 -12.39
CA LEU A 190 -4.34 4.96 -13.16
C LEU A 190 -4.54 4.74 -14.66
N ASP A 191 -3.98 5.64 -15.45
CA ASP A 191 -3.89 5.49 -16.91
C ASP A 191 -3.16 4.20 -17.26
N HIS A 192 -3.74 3.38 -18.15
CA HIS A 192 -3.17 2.07 -18.49
C HIS A 192 -1.84 2.18 -19.23
N ASP A 193 -1.66 3.20 -20.08
CA ASP A 193 -0.37 3.42 -20.75
C ASP A 193 0.71 3.84 -19.75
N PHE A 194 0.35 4.62 -18.74
CA PHE A 194 1.25 4.92 -17.64
C PHE A 194 1.70 3.64 -16.91
N ILE A 195 0.78 2.75 -16.60
CA ILE A 195 1.12 1.47 -15.92
C ILE A 195 2.06 0.63 -16.80
N ARG A 196 1.81 0.54 -18.10
CA ARG A 196 2.70 -0.21 -19.03
C ARG A 196 4.10 0.39 -19.05
N ARG A 197 4.20 1.70 -19.15
CA ARG A 197 5.50 2.41 -19.13
C ARG A 197 6.20 2.26 -17.79
N LEU A 198 5.45 2.32 -16.69
CA LEU A 198 5.98 2.09 -15.35
C LEU A 198 6.56 0.68 -15.20
N ARG A 199 5.84 -0.33 -15.69
CA ARG A 199 6.31 -1.71 -15.68
C ARG A 199 7.64 -1.85 -16.42
N GLU A 200 7.70 -1.37 -17.64
CA GLU A 200 8.91 -1.41 -18.46
C GLU A 200 10.07 -0.69 -17.79
N PHE A 201 9.82 0.49 -17.25
CA PHE A 201 10.83 1.26 -16.54
C PHE A 201 11.36 0.53 -15.31
N CYS A 202 10.48 0.01 -14.47
CA CYS A 202 10.86 -0.73 -13.24
C CYS A 202 11.65 -2.00 -13.59
N ASP A 203 11.25 -2.73 -14.63
CA ASP A 203 11.99 -3.90 -15.10
C ASP A 203 13.43 -3.55 -15.52
N SER A 204 13.64 -2.33 -16.04
CA SER A 204 14.97 -1.85 -16.41
C SER A 204 15.86 -1.46 -15.23
N LEU A 205 15.26 -1.16 -14.07
CA LEU A 205 16.01 -0.71 -12.88
C LEU A 205 16.57 -1.85 -12.07
N LYS A 206 15.81 -2.93 -11.90
CA LYS A 206 16.17 -4.03 -11.01
C LYS A 206 15.47 -5.32 -11.46
N PRO A 207 16.18 -6.46 -11.54
CA PRO A 207 15.55 -7.75 -11.83
C PRO A 207 14.47 -8.08 -10.81
N ASP A 208 13.36 -8.65 -11.29
CA ASP A 208 12.25 -9.07 -10.45
C ASP A 208 11.66 -7.97 -9.55
N PHE A 209 11.66 -6.72 -10.04
CA PHE A 209 11.02 -5.60 -9.34
C PHE A 209 9.51 -5.82 -9.31
N PHE A 210 8.95 -5.96 -8.11
CA PHE A 210 7.56 -6.36 -7.91
C PHE A 210 6.61 -5.17 -8.00
N LEU A 211 5.53 -5.30 -8.79
CA LEU A 211 4.45 -4.31 -8.86
C LEU A 211 3.14 -4.95 -8.42
N VAL A 212 2.57 -4.45 -7.35
CA VAL A 212 1.23 -4.81 -6.88
C VAL A 212 0.34 -3.57 -6.86
N GLY A 213 -0.88 -3.66 -7.38
CA GLY A 213 -1.81 -2.54 -7.42
C GLY A 213 -2.98 -2.70 -6.49
N GLU A 214 -3.44 -1.61 -5.92
CA GLU A 214 -4.70 -1.59 -5.21
C GLU A 214 -5.86 -1.64 -6.21
N THR A 215 -6.69 -2.68 -6.06
CA THR A 215 -7.95 -2.82 -6.78
C THR A 215 -9.04 -3.18 -5.80
N LEU A 216 -10.26 -2.72 -6.04
CA LEU A 216 -11.39 -2.96 -5.14
C LEU A 216 -12.38 -3.98 -5.74
N HIS A 217 -12.70 -3.84 -7.01
CA HIS A 217 -13.68 -4.65 -7.70
C HIS A 217 -13.41 -4.69 -9.20
N GLY A 218 -14.21 -5.44 -9.95
CA GLY A 218 -14.09 -5.59 -11.39
C GLY A 218 -13.20 -6.76 -11.79
N ASP A 219 -12.81 -6.79 -13.07
CA ASP A 219 -11.87 -7.77 -13.58
C ASP A 219 -10.43 -7.27 -13.40
N TYR A 220 -9.71 -7.88 -12.48
CA TYR A 220 -8.34 -7.52 -12.15
C TYR A 220 -7.36 -7.74 -13.33
N ASN A 221 -7.71 -8.58 -14.30
CA ASN A 221 -6.87 -8.82 -15.47
C ASN A 221 -6.64 -7.58 -16.34
N GLN A 222 -7.51 -6.56 -16.22
CA GLN A 222 -7.33 -5.30 -16.95
C GLN A 222 -6.01 -4.64 -16.64
N ILE A 223 -5.49 -4.77 -15.41
CA ILE A 223 -4.21 -4.18 -14.99
C ILE A 223 -3.22 -5.21 -14.45
N MET A 224 -3.64 -6.46 -14.22
CA MET A 224 -2.77 -7.56 -13.77
C MET A 224 -2.51 -8.49 -14.95
N ASN A 225 -1.45 -8.23 -15.70
CA ASN A 225 -1.10 -8.99 -16.91
C ASN A 225 0.40 -8.84 -17.22
N ASP A 226 0.88 -9.49 -18.24
CA ASP A 226 2.31 -9.56 -18.56
C ASP A 226 2.95 -8.22 -18.89
N ALA A 227 2.16 -7.23 -19.31
CA ALA A 227 2.65 -5.89 -19.66
C ALA A 227 2.45 -4.85 -18.54
N MET A 228 1.74 -5.19 -17.48
CA MET A 228 1.32 -4.26 -16.44
C MET A 228 1.73 -4.78 -15.04
N LEU A 229 0.79 -4.91 -14.11
CA LEU A 229 1.10 -5.33 -12.74
C LEU A 229 1.29 -6.83 -12.62
N HIS A 230 2.15 -7.26 -11.69
CA HIS A 230 2.34 -8.66 -11.34
C HIS A 230 1.21 -9.19 -10.47
N SER A 231 0.64 -8.32 -9.63
CA SER A 231 -0.33 -8.68 -8.62
C SER A 231 -1.28 -7.52 -8.33
N VAL A 232 -2.40 -7.82 -7.71
CA VAL A 232 -3.34 -6.82 -7.17
C VAL A 232 -3.85 -7.28 -5.82
N THR A 233 -4.43 -6.35 -5.05
CA THR A 233 -5.07 -6.64 -3.77
C THR A 233 -6.37 -7.42 -3.97
N ASN A 234 -6.55 -8.51 -3.25
CA ASN A 234 -7.71 -9.38 -3.39
C ASN A 234 -8.85 -8.98 -2.45
N TYR A 235 -9.46 -7.82 -2.73
CA TYR A 235 -10.60 -7.34 -1.94
C TYR A 235 -11.82 -8.23 -2.04
N GLU A 236 -12.01 -8.93 -3.16
CA GLU A 236 -13.11 -9.89 -3.31
C GLU A 236 -13.03 -10.99 -2.25
N CYS A 237 -11.86 -11.62 -2.11
CA CYS A 237 -11.66 -12.66 -1.10
C CYS A 237 -11.61 -12.08 0.33
N TYR A 238 -11.06 -10.88 0.52
CA TYR A 238 -11.13 -10.20 1.82
C TYR A 238 -12.59 -10.12 2.30
N LYS A 239 -13.48 -9.62 1.45
CA LYS A 239 -14.91 -9.51 1.76
C LYS A 239 -15.55 -10.88 1.98
N GLY A 240 -15.25 -11.84 1.12
CA GLY A 240 -15.77 -13.21 1.25
C GLY A 240 -15.33 -13.90 2.53
N LEU A 241 -14.09 -13.67 2.97
CA LEU A 241 -13.54 -14.25 4.20
C LEU A 241 -14.35 -13.82 5.42
N TYR A 242 -14.40 -12.52 5.74
CA TYR A 242 -15.09 -12.09 6.96
C TYR A 242 -16.61 -12.32 6.89
N SER A 243 -17.20 -12.12 5.72
CA SER A 243 -18.64 -12.32 5.51
C SER A 243 -19.04 -13.76 5.73
N SER A 244 -18.25 -14.71 5.23
CA SER A 244 -18.52 -16.14 5.38
C SER A 244 -18.43 -16.60 6.84
N PHE A 245 -17.42 -16.14 7.58
CA PHE A 245 -17.31 -16.45 8.99
C PHE A 245 -18.43 -15.83 9.83
N ASN A 246 -18.77 -14.56 9.55
CA ASN A 246 -19.82 -13.86 10.30
C ASN A 246 -21.23 -14.46 10.05
N SER A 247 -21.51 -14.91 8.83
CA SER A 247 -22.78 -15.56 8.49
C SER A 247 -22.82 -17.05 8.82
N MET A 248 -21.69 -17.64 9.22
CA MET A 248 -21.55 -19.09 9.39
C MET A 248 -21.88 -19.88 8.13
N ASN A 249 -21.60 -19.28 6.96
CA ASN A 249 -21.88 -19.84 5.64
C ASN A 249 -20.72 -19.56 4.70
N MET A 250 -20.00 -20.60 4.30
CA MET A 250 -18.80 -20.51 3.46
C MET A 250 -19.09 -20.36 1.97
N PHE A 251 -20.35 -20.15 1.56
CA PHE A 251 -20.73 -20.08 0.16
C PHE A 251 -19.99 -18.92 -0.57
N GLU A 252 -19.94 -17.75 0.04
CA GLU A 252 -19.36 -16.56 -0.62
C GLU A 252 -17.86 -16.75 -0.89
N ILE A 253 -17.08 -17.15 0.11
CA ILE A 253 -15.63 -17.35 -0.10
C ILE A 253 -15.37 -18.55 -1.02
N ASN A 254 -16.13 -19.61 -0.92
CA ASN A 254 -16.02 -20.74 -1.83
C ASN A 254 -16.30 -20.32 -3.28
N HIS A 255 -17.36 -19.54 -3.49
CA HIS A 255 -17.69 -19.03 -4.82
C HIS A 255 -16.55 -18.16 -5.40
N SER A 256 -16.00 -17.24 -4.59
CA SER A 256 -14.89 -16.38 -5.00
C SER A 256 -13.63 -17.19 -5.35
N LEU A 257 -13.28 -18.17 -4.54
CA LEU A 257 -12.10 -19.02 -4.77
C LEU A 257 -12.26 -19.86 -6.06
N LEU A 258 -13.45 -20.43 -6.29
CA LEU A 258 -13.74 -21.19 -7.51
C LEU A 258 -13.72 -20.28 -8.75
N ARG A 259 -14.27 -19.08 -8.64
CA ARG A 259 -14.26 -18.10 -9.73
C ARG A 259 -12.85 -17.64 -10.09
N GLN A 260 -12.01 -17.44 -9.09
CA GLN A 260 -10.65 -16.93 -9.28
C GLN A 260 -9.66 -18.03 -9.66
N PHE A 261 -9.71 -19.19 -8.99
CA PHE A 261 -8.66 -20.22 -9.05
C PHE A 261 -9.18 -21.64 -9.27
N GLY A 262 -10.45 -21.82 -9.60
CA GLY A 262 -11.07 -23.13 -9.78
C GLY A 262 -10.50 -23.93 -10.97
N PRO A 263 -10.98 -25.16 -11.16
CA PRO A 263 -10.47 -26.07 -12.21
C PRO A 263 -10.97 -25.70 -13.62
N GLU A 264 -12.05 -24.92 -13.72
CA GLU A 264 -12.70 -24.62 -14.99
C GLU A 264 -11.87 -23.73 -15.90
N GLN A 265 -12.09 -23.81 -17.21
CA GLN A 265 -11.36 -23.00 -18.19
C GLN A 265 -11.69 -21.51 -18.11
N TRP A 266 -12.88 -21.15 -17.64
CA TRP A 266 -13.33 -19.76 -17.47
C TRP A 266 -12.79 -19.08 -16.21
N THR A 267 -11.98 -19.79 -15.42
CA THR A 267 -11.39 -19.26 -14.19
C THR A 267 -10.54 -18.02 -14.47
N LEU A 268 -10.73 -16.93 -13.70
CA LEU A 268 -10.19 -15.61 -14.04
C LEU A 268 -8.69 -15.47 -13.78
N TYR A 269 -8.18 -15.98 -12.65
CA TYR A 269 -6.82 -15.65 -12.19
C TYR A 269 -5.95 -16.88 -11.98
N LYS A 270 -6.23 -17.95 -12.68
CA LYS A 270 -5.45 -19.18 -12.61
C LYS A 270 -3.98 -18.92 -12.95
N GLY A 271 -3.09 -19.37 -12.07
CA GLY A 271 -1.65 -19.13 -12.22
C GLY A 271 -1.17 -17.75 -11.82
N LYS A 272 -2.06 -16.89 -11.34
CA LYS A 272 -1.71 -15.56 -10.84
C LYS A 272 -1.67 -15.54 -9.30
N HIS A 273 -0.94 -14.57 -8.75
CA HIS A 273 -0.69 -14.46 -7.31
C HIS A 273 -1.19 -13.10 -6.81
N LEU A 274 -2.36 -13.09 -6.18
CA LEU A 274 -2.95 -11.87 -5.63
C LEU A 274 -2.49 -11.66 -4.19
N LEU A 275 -2.41 -10.41 -3.76
CA LEU A 275 -2.10 -10.07 -2.38
C LEU A 275 -3.34 -10.33 -1.52
N SER A 276 -3.22 -11.31 -0.62
CA SER A 276 -4.31 -11.77 0.26
C SER A 276 -4.16 -11.15 1.64
N PHE A 277 -5.27 -10.72 2.24
CA PHE A 277 -5.25 -10.08 3.54
C PHE A 277 -6.60 -10.25 4.25
N VAL A 278 -6.58 -10.16 5.55
CA VAL A 278 -7.79 -10.16 6.40
C VAL A 278 -8.15 -8.76 6.89
N ASP A 279 -7.19 -7.84 6.83
CA ASP A 279 -7.36 -6.41 7.07
C ASP A 279 -6.16 -5.63 6.53
N ASN A 280 -6.25 -4.30 6.59
CA ASN A 280 -5.18 -3.37 6.25
C ASN A 280 -5.45 -2.00 6.90
N HIS A 281 -4.70 -0.98 6.48
CA HIS A 281 -4.78 0.38 7.02
C HIS A 281 -6.06 1.17 6.66
N ASP A 282 -6.92 0.62 5.81
CA ASP A 282 -8.14 1.29 5.30
C ASP A 282 -9.43 0.64 5.79
N VAL A 283 -9.36 -0.51 6.43
CA VAL A 283 -10.54 -1.28 6.83
C VAL A 283 -10.53 -1.58 8.32
N THR A 284 -11.71 -1.86 8.86
CA THR A 284 -11.86 -2.35 10.24
C THR A 284 -10.95 -3.55 10.47
N ARG A 285 -10.20 -3.55 11.58
CA ARG A 285 -9.32 -4.68 11.91
C ARG A 285 -10.10 -5.97 12.04
N VAL A 286 -9.49 -7.07 11.65
CA VAL A 286 -10.14 -8.39 11.62
C VAL A 286 -10.71 -8.80 12.97
N ALA A 287 -10.01 -8.50 14.07
CA ALA A 287 -10.50 -8.79 15.42
C ALA A 287 -11.75 -7.99 15.81
N SER A 288 -12.01 -6.85 15.12
CA SER A 288 -13.20 -6.04 15.33
C SER A 288 -14.33 -6.38 14.35
N ILE A 289 -14.01 -6.80 13.12
CA ILE A 289 -15.03 -7.11 12.11
C ILE A 289 -15.68 -8.48 12.34
N LEU A 290 -14.93 -9.43 12.89
CA LEU A 290 -15.47 -10.76 13.23
C LEU A 290 -16.39 -10.66 14.43
N THR A 291 -17.59 -11.25 14.31
CA THR A 291 -18.57 -11.31 15.39
C THR A 291 -18.21 -12.36 16.46
N ASN A 292 -17.32 -13.29 16.14
CA ASN A 292 -16.83 -14.32 17.05
C ASN A 292 -15.30 -14.38 16.99
N GLU A 293 -14.65 -13.96 18.07
CA GLU A 293 -13.18 -13.95 18.17
C GLU A 293 -12.53 -15.32 18.01
N LYS A 294 -13.25 -16.39 18.29
CA LYS A 294 -12.76 -17.76 18.07
C LYS A 294 -12.51 -18.08 16.60
N HIS A 295 -13.05 -17.27 15.69
CA HIS A 295 -12.83 -17.40 14.26
C HIS A 295 -11.49 -16.78 13.80
N LEU A 296 -10.80 -16.00 14.63
CA LEU A 296 -9.51 -15.39 14.26
C LEU A 296 -8.48 -16.41 13.75
N PRO A 297 -8.18 -17.49 14.46
CA PRO A 297 -7.25 -18.49 13.95
C PRO A 297 -7.71 -19.11 12.63
N LEU A 298 -9.01 -19.31 12.47
CA LEU A 298 -9.59 -19.96 11.30
C LEU A 298 -9.53 -19.07 10.04
N ILE A 299 -9.84 -17.77 10.19
CA ILE A 299 -9.78 -16.84 9.04
C ILE A 299 -8.34 -16.68 8.55
N TYR A 300 -7.36 -16.62 9.45
CA TYR A 300 -5.95 -16.60 9.08
C TYR A 300 -5.53 -17.90 8.40
N ALA A 301 -5.97 -19.05 8.91
CA ALA A 301 -5.67 -20.35 8.30
C ALA A 301 -6.20 -20.41 6.86
N LEU A 302 -7.42 -19.93 6.63
CA LEU A 302 -8.00 -19.91 5.28
C LEU A 302 -7.27 -18.91 4.37
N ALA A 303 -6.96 -17.71 4.86
CA ALA A 303 -6.24 -16.69 4.09
C ALA A 303 -4.84 -17.16 3.68
N PHE A 304 -4.12 -17.86 4.55
CA PHE A 304 -2.81 -18.42 4.24
C PHE A 304 -2.89 -19.66 3.36
N GLY A 305 -3.94 -20.47 3.51
CA GLY A 305 -4.12 -21.70 2.74
C GLY A 305 -4.62 -21.50 1.32
N MET A 306 -5.25 -20.37 1.01
CA MET A 306 -5.71 -20.06 -0.34
C MET A 306 -4.57 -19.65 -1.26
N PRO A 307 -4.72 -19.77 -2.60
CA PRO A 307 -3.73 -19.24 -3.53
C PRO A 307 -3.53 -17.74 -3.34
N GLY A 308 -2.27 -17.29 -3.37
CA GLY A 308 -1.95 -15.87 -3.26
C GLY A 308 -0.76 -15.59 -2.34
N ILE A 309 -0.53 -14.32 -2.11
CA ILE A 309 0.56 -13.78 -1.31
C ILE A 309 -0.04 -13.24 -0.01
N PRO A 310 0.15 -13.92 1.14
CA PRO A 310 -0.40 -13.41 2.40
C PRO A 310 0.27 -12.12 2.84
N CYS A 311 -0.53 -11.20 3.38
CA CYS A 311 -0.04 -9.95 3.97
C CYS A 311 -0.66 -9.78 5.35
N VAL A 312 0.17 -9.56 6.36
CA VAL A 312 -0.24 -9.32 7.75
C VAL A 312 -0.08 -7.84 8.06
N TYR A 313 -1.14 -7.20 8.53
CA TYR A 313 -1.09 -5.79 8.94
C TYR A 313 -0.62 -5.67 10.40
N TYR A 314 0.32 -4.75 10.66
CA TYR A 314 0.93 -4.60 11.98
C TYR A 314 -0.11 -4.41 13.10
N GLY A 315 0.01 -5.19 14.15
CA GLY A 315 -0.92 -5.21 15.28
C GLY A 315 -2.02 -6.26 15.17
N SER A 316 -2.43 -6.61 13.97
CA SER A 316 -3.48 -7.63 13.77
C SER A 316 -3.03 -9.03 14.11
N GLU A 317 -1.72 -9.31 14.06
CA GLU A 317 -1.16 -10.62 14.40
C GLU A 317 -1.30 -10.98 15.88
N TRP A 318 -1.56 -10.02 16.75
CA TRP A 318 -1.88 -10.30 18.17
C TRP A 318 -3.33 -10.00 18.51
N GLY A 319 -4.18 -9.72 17.52
CA GLY A 319 -5.62 -9.50 17.71
C GLY A 319 -6.00 -8.09 18.11
N GLU A 320 -5.22 -7.08 17.72
CA GLU A 320 -5.55 -5.67 17.96
C GLU A 320 -6.92 -5.33 17.37
N LYS A 321 -7.68 -4.52 18.08
CA LYS A 321 -9.03 -4.09 17.69
C LYS A 321 -9.02 -2.62 17.28
N ALA A 322 -9.72 -2.31 16.21
CA ALA A 322 -10.04 -0.94 15.78
C ALA A 322 -11.11 -0.99 14.69
N LYS A 323 -11.95 0.04 14.64
CA LYS A 323 -13.06 0.14 13.71
C LYS A 323 -12.91 1.33 12.77
N LYS A 324 -13.31 1.13 11.51
CA LYS A 324 -13.31 2.20 10.49
C LYS A 324 -14.19 3.39 10.89
N GLU A 325 -15.29 3.15 11.60
CA GLU A 325 -16.22 4.19 12.07
C GLU A 325 -15.55 5.19 13.03
N ASP A 326 -14.48 4.78 13.71
CA ASP A 326 -13.72 5.64 14.62
C ASP A 326 -12.68 6.50 13.89
N GLY A 327 -12.65 6.45 12.57
CA GLY A 327 -11.74 7.20 11.70
C GLY A 327 -10.46 6.45 11.38
N ASP A 328 -9.81 6.86 10.30
CA ASP A 328 -8.57 6.21 9.81
C ASP A 328 -7.43 6.20 10.85
N PRO A 329 -7.22 7.25 11.67
CA PRO A 329 -6.17 7.21 12.69
C PRO A 329 -6.32 6.05 13.67
N ALA A 330 -7.55 5.61 13.99
CA ALA A 330 -7.80 4.46 14.86
C ALA A 330 -7.26 3.15 14.29
N LEU A 331 -7.25 3.02 12.96
CA LEU A 331 -6.72 1.85 12.24
C LEU A 331 -5.19 1.86 12.13
N ARG A 332 -4.55 2.98 12.45
CA ARG A 332 -3.14 3.28 12.16
C ARG A 332 -2.40 3.65 13.45
N ALA A 333 -2.65 2.86 14.50
CA ALA A 333 -2.18 3.15 15.84
C ALA A 333 -0.66 3.01 15.99
N CYS A 334 -0.12 3.73 16.98
CA CYS A 334 1.25 3.59 17.44
C CYS A 334 1.27 2.57 18.59
N PHE A 335 2.12 1.56 18.49
CA PHE A 335 2.38 0.61 19.56
C PHE A 335 3.82 0.79 20.03
N GLU A 336 4.03 0.77 21.36
CA GLU A 336 5.36 0.93 21.93
C GLU A 336 6.28 -0.24 21.52
N ALA A 337 5.75 -1.46 21.56
CA ALA A 337 6.47 -2.68 21.21
C ALA A 337 5.50 -3.72 20.63
N PRO A 338 6.00 -4.67 19.81
CA PRO A 338 5.15 -5.74 19.32
C PRO A 338 4.78 -6.71 20.45
N GLN A 339 3.61 -7.33 20.33
CA GLN A 339 3.16 -8.37 21.24
C GLN A 339 3.26 -9.74 20.58
N TRP A 340 3.46 -10.78 21.40
CA TRP A 340 3.49 -12.16 20.93
C TRP A 340 2.59 -13.01 21.82
N ASN A 341 1.41 -13.39 21.31
CA ASN A 341 0.44 -14.22 22.00
C ASN A 341 0.16 -15.51 21.21
N GLU A 342 -0.87 -16.26 21.61
CA GLU A 342 -1.24 -17.51 20.95
C GLU A 342 -1.61 -17.31 19.46
N LEU A 343 -2.28 -16.20 19.12
CA LEU A 343 -2.63 -15.89 17.73
C LEU A 343 -1.37 -15.62 16.90
N THR A 344 -0.43 -14.87 17.45
CA THR A 344 0.85 -14.58 16.78
C THR A 344 1.63 -15.87 16.52
N GLU A 345 1.69 -16.75 17.52
CA GLU A 345 2.32 -18.06 17.39
C GLU A 345 1.64 -18.92 16.30
N TRP A 346 0.33 -18.89 16.25
CA TRP A 346 -0.45 -19.57 15.22
C TRP A 346 -0.12 -19.05 13.82
N ILE A 347 -0.09 -17.73 13.64
CA ILE A 347 0.24 -17.10 12.36
C ILE A 347 1.67 -17.44 11.94
N SER A 348 2.61 -17.48 12.88
CA SER A 348 3.98 -17.91 12.62
C SER A 348 4.04 -19.34 12.05
N LYS A 349 3.24 -20.25 12.60
CA LYS A 349 3.13 -21.63 12.09
C LYS A 349 2.47 -21.69 10.72
N LEU A 350 1.45 -20.86 10.48
CA LEU A 350 0.84 -20.76 9.15
C LEU A 350 1.82 -20.26 8.10
N THR A 351 2.66 -19.31 8.48
CA THR A 351 3.73 -18.77 7.60
C THR A 351 4.72 -19.87 7.22
N GLU A 352 5.16 -20.65 8.20
CA GLU A 352 6.06 -21.78 7.99
C GLU A 352 5.42 -22.81 7.04
N ALA A 353 4.18 -23.23 7.33
CA ALA A 353 3.44 -24.17 6.49
C ALA A 353 3.25 -23.65 5.06
N LYS A 354 2.97 -22.36 4.89
CA LYS A 354 2.84 -21.75 3.56
C LYS A 354 4.14 -21.85 2.77
N LYS A 355 5.28 -21.64 3.41
CA LYS A 355 6.59 -21.73 2.77
C LYS A 355 7.02 -23.16 2.44
N GLU A 356 6.60 -24.13 3.24
CA GLU A 356 6.89 -25.56 3.02
C GLU A 356 6.03 -26.19 1.93
N SER A 357 4.88 -25.59 1.60
CA SER A 357 3.92 -26.11 0.62
C SER A 357 4.24 -25.76 -0.84
N LYS A 358 5.42 -25.25 -1.14
CA LYS A 358 5.86 -24.77 -2.47
C LYS A 358 6.33 -25.89 -3.39
#